data_4c0a4495ae49e21d8b18ecf83d34fdf9
#
_entry.id   4c0a4495ae49e21d8b18ecf83d34fdf9
#
_cell.length_a   1.000
_cell.length_b   1.000
_cell.length_c   1.000
_cell.angle_alpha   90.00
_cell.angle_beta   90.00
_cell.angle_gamma   90.00
#
_symmetry.space_group_name_H-M   'P 1'
#
loop_
_entity.id
_entity.type
_entity.pdbx_description
1 polymer ?
#
loop_
_entity_poly.entity_id
_entity_poly.type
_entity_poly.pdbx_seq_one_letter_code
_entity_poly.pdbx_strand_id
1 'polypeptide(L)'
;MSRATLDVATAPVDVRSFLAAAATAVDAELQRRLAVTGADPGRLREAMLYAAIGGGKRLRPGVALATVLALRGAATDALDVLRDPRGLCVAAAVEMLHAYTLVHDDLPAMDDDDERRGRPTVHIAFGEAIAILAGDGLLTLALTTLAELGVDAGRAITTLGERSGHLQLLAGQAIDLSTDKTKMAFAELTVLHAKKTGALFAAAAELGAIAAGAAPAVAHAFGNYGMALGIAFQHADDRDDQEFTDHTAAATQAWIDECVRAITIVRRHAGADSVLEQVAAWIGAQSSTPEAWQAVLGSIPAA
;
A
#
# COMPACT_ATOMS: atom_id res chain seq x y z
N MET A 1 -28.46 -42.82 -0.56
CA MET A 1 -28.72 -41.38 -0.49
C MET A 1 -27.40 -40.64 -0.73
N SER A 2 -27.22 -40.20 -1.96
CA SER A 2 -26.02 -39.48 -2.40
C SER A 2 -26.06 -38.05 -1.88
N ARG A 3 -25.06 -37.63 -1.09
CA ARG A 3 -24.86 -36.22 -0.75
C ARG A 3 -24.32 -35.52 -2.02
N ALA A 4 -25.16 -34.76 -2.68
CA ALA A 4 -24.74 -33.79 -3.67
C ALA A 4 -23.95 -32.71 -2.93
N THR A 5 -22.64 -32.69 -3.09
CA THR A 5 -21.79 -31.55 -2.78
C THR A 5 -22.19 -30.44 -3.74
N LEU A 6 -22.91 -29.44 -3.25
CA LEU A 6 -23.06 -28.17 -3.94
C LEU A 6 -21.69 -27.53 -4.06
N ASP A 7 -21.11 -27.59 -5.24
CA ASP A 7 -19.97 -26.79 -5.65
C ASP A 7 -20.46 -25.33 -5.75
N VAL A 8 -20.42 -24.61 -4.64
CA VAL A 8 -20.63 -23.17 -4.64
C VAL A 8 -19.32 -22.57 -5.11
N ALA A 9 -19.15 -22.49 -6.43
CA ALA A 9 -18.13 -21.65 -7.02
C ALA A 9 -18.41 -20.22 -6.52
N THR A 10 -17.62 -19.73 -5.58
CA THR A 10 -17.69 -18.34 -5.15
C THR A 10 -17.40 -17.48 -6.38
N ALA A 11 -18.32 -16.57 -6.72
CA ALA A 11 -18.13 -15.64 -7.82
C ALA A 11 -16.80 -14.86 -7.61
N PRO A 12 -16.05 -14.58 -8.68
CA PRO A 12 -14.81 -13.83 -8.57
C PRO A 12 -15.07 -12.51 -7.84
N VAL A 13 -14.25 -12.24 -6.82
CA VAL A 13 -14.38 -11.02 -5.99
C VAL A 13 -14.00 -9.82 -6.85
N ASP A 14 -14.93 -8.89 -7.02
CA ASP A 14 -14.66 -7.64 -7.73
C ASP A 14 -13.67 -6.77 -6.91
N VAL A 15 -12.61 -6.33 -7.55
CA VAL A 15 -11.52 -5.57 -6.90
C VAL A 15 -12.01 -4.28 -6.24
N ARG A 16 -12.94 -3.55 -6.86
CA ARG A 16 -13.44 -2.28 -6.31
C ARG A 16 -14.25 -2.51 -5.04
N SER A 17 -15.13 -3.50 -5.07
CA SER A 17 -15.93 -3.91 -3.92
C SER A 17 -15.05 -4.40 -2.78
N PHE A 18 -14.01 -5.20 -3.08
CA PHE A 18 -13.05 -5.66 -2.08
C PHE A 18 -12.29 -4.49 -1.45
N LEU A 19 -11.72 -3.59 -2.25
CA LEU A 19 -10.97 -2.44 -1.74
C LEU A 19 -11.82 -1.50 -0.90
N ALA A 20 -13.09 -1.27 -1.27
CA ALA A 20 -14.03 -0.47 -0.49
C ALA A 20 -14.33 -1.11 0.88
N ALA A 21 -14.56 -2.42 0.90
CA ALA A 21 -14.78 -3.17 2.13
C ALA A 21 -13.51 -3.23 3.01
N ALA A 22 -12.34 -3.41 2.39
CA ALA A 22 -11.05 -3.36 3.07
C ALA A 22 -10.80 -1.98 3.71
N ALA A 23 -11.10 -0.89 3.01
CA ALA A 23 -10.99 0.46 3.56
C ALA A 23 -11.84 0.62 4.83
N THR A 24 -13.09 0.16 4.79
CA THR A 24 -13.99 0.19 5.96
C THR A 24 -13.44 -0.63 7.13
N ALA A 25 -12.93 -1.83 6.87
CA ALA A 25 -12.36 -2.70 7.92
C ALA A 25 -11.09 -2.09 8.54
N VAL A 26 -10.24 -1.48 7.71
CA VAL A 26 -9.01 -0.80 8.16
C VAL A 26 -9.34 0.43 9.00
N ASP A 27 -10.30 1.26 8.59
CA ASP A 27 -10.71 2.44 9.35
C ASP A 27 -11.26 2.04 10.73
N ALA A 28 -12.06 0.97 10.81
CA ALA A 28 -12.55 0.43 12.09
C ALA A 28 -11.40 -0.06 12.98
N GLU A 29 -10.40 -0.73 12.40
CA GLU A 29 -9.22 -1.21 13.12
C GLU A 29 -8.34 -0.07 13.61
N LEU A 30 -8.13 0.98 12.79
CA LEU A 30 -7.40 2.18 13.20
C LEU A 30 -8.12 2.89 14.38
N GLN A 31 -9.45 3.03 14.31
CA GLN A 31 -10.23 3.59 15.42
C GLN A 31 -10.04 2.78 16.71
N ARG A 32 -10.08 1.44 16.61
CA ARG A 32 -9.86 0.55 17.75
C ARG A 32 -8.47 0.72 18.37
N ARG A 33 -7.41 0.81 17.53
CA ARG A 33 -6.02 0.95 17.98
C ARG A 33 -5.71 2.31 18.60
N LEU A 34 -6.36 3.35 18.10
CA LEU A 34 -6.23 4.71 18.60
C LEU A 34 -7.28 5.03 19.69
N ALA A 35 -8.10 4.05 20.11
CA ALA A 35 -9.00 4.19 21.26
C ALA A 35 -8.21 4.31 22.57
N VAL A 36 -8.76 5.06 23.52
CA VAL A 36 -8.16 5.24 24.84
C VAL A 36 -8.32 3.97 25.67
N THR A 37 -7.20 3.44 26.17
CA THR A 37 -7.16 2.29 27.08
C THR A 37 -6.54 2.64 28.43
N GLY A 38 -6.32 3.93 28.71
CA GLY A 38 -5.69 4.44 29.93
C GLY A 38 -5.86 5.96 30.04
N ALA A 39 -4.83 6.68 30.50
CA ALA A 39 -4.85 8.14 30.47
C ALA A 39 -4.86 8.64 29.02
N ASP A 40 -5.85 9.49 28.71
CA ASP A 40 -5.97 10.08 27.37
C ASP A 40 -4.83 11.08 27.13
N PRO A 41 -3.99 10.92 26.10
CA PRO A 41 -2.98 11.91 25.73
C PRO A 41 -3.59 13.19 25.07
N GLY A 42 -4.91 13.33 25.03
CA GLY A 42 -5.62 14.54 24.61
C GLY A 42 -5.34 14.90 23.16
N ARG A 43 -4.87 16.13 22.92
CA ARG A 43 -4.62 16.68 21.57
C ARG A 43 -3.69 15.83 20.69
N LEU A 44 -2.75 15.09 21.30
CA LEU A 44 -1.89 14.20 20.52
C LEU A 44 -2.70 13.08 19.86
N ARG A 45 -3.56 12.41 20.64
CA ARG A 45 -4.42 11.36 20.12
C ARG A 45 -5.42 11.89 19.07
N GLU A 46 -5.98 13.07 19.32
CA GLU A 46 -6.89 13.71 18.37
C GLU A 46 -6.18 13.97 17.03
N ALA A 47 -4.94 14.45 17.06
CA ALA A 47 -4.14 14.68 15.85
C ALA A 47 -3.78 13.37 15.13
N MET A 48 -3.41 12.30 15.87
CA MET A 48 -3.15 10.98 15.30
C MET A 48 -4.42 10.40 14.63
N LEU A 49 -5.58 10.50 15.28
CA LEU A 49 -6.86 10.09 14.69
C LEU A 49 -7.20 10.92 13.44
N TYR A 50 -7.03 12.23 13.53
CA TYR A 50 -7.27 13.15 12.43
C TYR A 50 -6.43 12.78 11.20
N ALA A 51 -5.15 12.44 11.38
CA ALA A 51 -4.25 12.00 10.34
C ALA A 51 -4.61 10.62 9.77
N ALA A 52 -4.79 9.64 10.66
CA ALA A 52 -4.98 8.24 10.27
C ALA A 52 -6.35 7.98 9.62
N ILE A 53 -7.41 8.72 10.04
CA ILE A 53 -8.79 8.52 9.56
C ILE A 53 -9.23 9.67 8.62
N GLY A 54 -8.28 10.44 8.12
CA GLY A 54 -8.51 11.61 7.27
C GLY A 54 -9.00 11.33 5.84
N GLY A 55 -9.42 10.10 5.54
CA GLY A 55 -9.82 9.70 4.18
C GLY A 55 -8.68 9.09 3.36
N GLY A 56 -8.95 8.83 2.10
CA GLY A 56 -8.01 8.22 1.16
C GLY A 56 -8.49 6.87 0.63
N LYS A 57 -7.88 6.43 -0.47
CA LYS A 57 -8.28 5.20 -1.18
C LYS A 57 -7.91 3.90 -0.43
N ARG A 58 -7.15 3.97 0.68
CA ARG A 58 -6.66 2.80 1.46
C ARG A 58 -6.04 1.71 0.59
N LEU A 59 -5.38 2.09 -0.50
CA LEU A 59 -4.87 1.12 -1.47
C LEU A 59 -3.75 0.24 -0.87
N ARG A 60 -2.81 0.83 -0.13
CA ARG A 60 -1.71 0.08 0.50
C ARG A 60 -2.20 -0.98 1.50
N PRO A 61 -3.03 -0.64 2.50
CA PRO A 61 -3.60 -1.67 3.38
C PRO A 61 -4.54 -2.64 2.64
N GLY A 62 -5.23 -2.18 1.59
CA GLY A 62 -6.01 -3.04 0.70
C GLY A 62 -5.15 -4.10 0.01
N VAL A 63 -3.96 -3.73 -0.47
CA VAL A 63 -2.97 -4.66 -1.05
C VAL A 63 -2.48 -5.68 0.00
N ALA A 64 -2.25 -5.27 1.25
CA ALA A 64 -1.87 -6.21 2.31
C ALA A 64 -2.97 -7.27 2.53
N LEU A 65 -4.23 -6.85 2.65
CA LEU A 65 -5.37 -7.76 2.82
C LEU A 65 -5.62 -8.64 1.58
N ALA A 66 -5.49 -8.07 0.37
CA ALA A 66 -5.57 -8.82 -0.88
C ALA A 66 -4.48 -9.89 -0.98
N THR A 67 -3.28 -9.62 -0.44
CA THR A 67 -2.20 -10.61 -0.39
C THR A 67 -2.54 -11.77 0.56
N VAL A 68 -3.13 -11.47 1.72
CA VAL A 68 -3.64 -12.51 2.63
C VAL A 68 -4.67 -13.38 1.92
N LEU A 69 -5.63 -12.77 1.22
CA LEU A 69 -6.67 -13.49 0.47
C LEU A 69 -6.06 -14.39 -0.62
N ALA A 70 -5.18 -13.84 -1.42
CA ALA A 70 -4.53 -14.56 -2.53
C ALA A 70 -3.75 -15.80 -2.05
N LEU A 71 -3.03 -15.70 -0.94
CA LEU A 71 -2.23 -16.79 -0.39
C LEU A 71 -3.05 -17.83 0.39
N ARG A 72 -4.23 -17.49 0.87
CA ARG A 72 -5.15 -18.47 1.48
C ARG A 72 -5.94 -19.28 0.45
N GLY A 73 -5.95 -18.82 -0.79
CA GLY A 73 -6.54 -19.54 -1.93
C GLY A 73 -8.03 -19.29 -2.13
N ALA A 74 -8.52 -19.76 -3.28
CA ALA A 74 -9.86 -19.50 -3.81
C ALA A 74 -11.04 -19.98 -2.93
N ALA A 75 -10.79 -20.88 -1.98
CA ALA A 75 -11.82 -21.35 -1.05
C ALA A 75 -12.05 -20.40 0.14
N THR A 76 -11.22 -19.36 0.29
CA THR A 76 -11.32 -18.39 1.39
C THR A 76 -12.33 -17.31 1.04
N ASP A 77 -13.31 -17.08 1.92
CA ASP A 77 -14.21 -15.94 1.78
C ASP A 77 -13.44 -14.62 1.99
N ALA A 78 -13.64 -13.67 1.09
CA ALA A 78 -13.06 -12.34 1.21
C ALA A 78 -13.46 -11.64 2.52
N LEU A 79 -14.68 -11.86 3.01
CA LEU A 79 -15.15 -11.30 4.28
C LEU A 79 -14.39 -11.87 5.49
N ASP A 80 -13.92 -13.12 5.42
CA ASP A 80 -13.13 -13.72 6.50
C ASP A 80 -11.76 -13.05 6.59
N VAL A 81 -11.15 -12.69 5.45
CA VAL A 81 -9.87 -11.95 5.43
C VAL A 81 -10.02 -10.55 5.99
N LEU A 82 -11.15 -9.88 5.72
CA LEU A 82 -11.45 -8.54 6.25
C LEU A 82 -11.72 -8.53 7.77
N ARG A 83 -11.81 -9.69 8.39
CA ARG A 83 -11.96 -9.90 9.84
C ARG A 83 -10.75 -10.58 10.47
N ASP A 84 -9.78 -10.98 9.66
CA ASP A 84 -8.58 -11.67 10.13
C ASP A 84 -7.70 -10.75 10.98
N PRO A 85 -7.46 -11.08 12.28
CA PRO A 85 -6.68 -10.21 13.15
C PRO A 85 -5.25 -9.96 12.66
N ARG A 86 -4.61 -10.95 12.04
CA ARG A 86 -3.24 -10.83 11.51
C ARG A 86 -3.20 -9.94 10.27
N GLY A 87 -4.18 -10.11 9.36
CA GLY A 87 -4.34 -9.26 8.18
C GLY A 87 -4.63 -7.81 8.55
N LEU A 88 -5.56 -7.58 9.47
CA LEU A 88 -5.89 -6.24 9.97
C LEU A 88 -4.73 -5.58 10.73
N CYS A 89 -3.95 -6.37 11.49
CA CYS A 89 -2.75 -5.90 12.17
C CYS A 89 -1.74 -5.28 11.17
N VAL A 90 -1.38 -6.00 10.11
CA VAL A 90 -0.42 -5.49 9.13
C VAL A 90 -1.00 -4.35 8.29
N ALA A 91 -2.28 -4.42 7.93
CA ALA A 91 -2.96 -3.37 7.18
C ALA A 91 -3.00 -2.05 7.96
N ALA A 92 -3.33 -2.10 9.25
CA ALA A 92 -3.31 -0.93 10.13
C ALA A 92 -1.90 -0.37 10.33
N ALA A 93 -0.88 -1.23 10.50
CA ALA A 93 0.51 -0.80 10.64
C ALA A 93 1.00 -0.05 9.38
N VAL A 94 0.69 -0.57 8.20
CA VAL A 94 1.03 0.08 6.92
C VAL A 94 0.34 1.43 6.78
N GLU A 95 -0.94 1.52 7.15
CA GLU A 95 -1.67 2.79 7.04
C GLU A 95 -1.23 3.82 8.07
N MET A 96 -0.94 3.40 9.32
CA MET A 96 -0.36 4.32 10.32
C MET A 96 0.99 4.86 9.87
N LEU A 97 1.86 4.02 9.30
CA LEU A 97 3.13 4.47 8.74
C LEU A 97 2.91 5.41 7.55
N HIS A 98 1.96 5.13 6.67
CA HIS A 98 1.62 6.05 5.58
C HIS A 98 1.08 7.38 6.10
N ALA A 99 0.22 7.37 7.12
CA ALA A 99 -0.29 8.60 7.74
C ALA A 99 0.83 9.43 8.37
N TYR A 100 1.80 8.77 9.04
CA TYR A 100 3.00 9.44 9.56
C TYR A 100 3.76 10.19 8.46
N THR A 101 4.01 9.54 7.30
CA THR A 101 4.75 10.20 6.22
C THR A 101 4.03 11.45 5.73
N LEU A 102 2.71 11.38 5.53
CA LEU A 102 1.91 12.52 5.09
C LEU A 102 1.91 13.67 6.12
N VAL A 103 1.82 13.35 7.43
CA VAL A 103 1.86 14.37 8.48
C VAL A 103 3.19 15.14 8.48
N HIS A 104 4.30 14.42 8.28
CA HIS A 104 5.62 15.05 8.25
C HIS A 104 5.90 15.75 6.92
N ASP A 105 5.45 15.16 5.79
CA ASP A 105 5.59 15.79 4.47
C ASP A 105 4.88 17.15 4.41
N ASP A 106 3.71 17.30 5.06
CA ASP A 106 2.94 18.55 5.08
C ASP A 106 3.59 19.68 5.90
N LEU A 107 4.60 19.42 6.75
CA LEU A 107 5.20 20.44 7.62
C LEU A 107 5.87 21.57 6.82
N PRO A 108 5.95 22.82 7.40
CA PRO A 108 6.61 23.95 6.75
C PRO A 108 8.09 23.72 6.39
N ALA A 109 8.77 22.79 7.06
CA ALA A 109 10.16 22.41 6.77
C ALA A 109 10.28 21.37 5.64
N MET A 110 9.17 20.91 5.08
CA MET A 110 9.08 19.87 4.06
C MET A 110 8.35 20.43 2.82
N ASP A 111 7.12 19.97 2.54
CA ASP A 111 6.36 20.39 1.36
C ASP A 111 5.55 21.68 1.61
N ASP A 112 5.37 22.10 2.88
CA ASP A 112 4.65 23.31 3.33
C ASP A 112 3.20 23.38 2.83
N ASP A 113 2.48 22.25 2.93
CA ASP A 113 1.12 22.11 2.46
C ASP A 113 0.10 22.51 3.54
N ASP A 114 -0.75 23.52 3.28
CA ASP A 114 -1.81 23.94 4.20
C ASP A 114 -3.04 23.03 4.17
N GLU A 115 -3.27 22.31 3.07
CA GLU A 115 -4.44 21.47 2.84
C GLU A 115 -4.09 20.11 2.23
N ARG A 116 -4.72 19.06 2.71
CA ARG A 116 -4.63 17.70 2.16
C ARG A 116 -6.01 17.04 2.10
N ARG A 117 -6.39 16.57 0.92
CA ARG A 117 -7.68 15.90 0.67
C ARG A 117 -8.89 16.77 1.07
N GLY A 118 -8.85 18.09 0.82
CA GLY A 118 -9.93 19.02 1.13
C GLY A 118 -10.06 19.36 2.62
N ARG A 119 -9.02 19.13 3.42
CA ARG A 119 -8.99 19.42 4.86
C ARG A 119 -7.66 20.08 5.24
N PRO A 120 -7.64 20.98 6.24
CA PRO A 120 -6.40 21.51 6.78
C PRO A 120 -5.44 20.40 7.17
N THR A 121 -4.14 20.57 6.89
CA THR A 121 -3.11 19.64 7.33
C THR A 121 -2.99 19.60 8.84
N VAL A 122 -2.31 18.58 9.37
CA VAL A 122 -2.24 18.39 10.84
C VAL A 122 -1.54 19.58 11.53
N HIS A 123 -0.51 20.15 10.90
CA HIS A 123 0.20 21.29 11.49
C HIS A 123 -0.65 22.57 11.50
N ILE A 124 -1.54 22.75 10.53
CA ILE A 124 -2.51 23.85 10.52
C ILE A 124 -3.60 23.65 11.59
N ALA A 125 -4.13 22.42 11.70
CA ALA A 125 -5.23 22.14 12.63
C ALA A 125 -4.80 22.07 14.10
N PHE A 126 -3.59 21.56 14.37
CA PHE A 126 -3.12 21.25 15.73
C PHE A 126 -1.84 21.97 16.14
N GLY A 127 -1.14 22.61 15.20
CA GLY A 127 0.17 23.25 15.39
C GLY A 127 1.33 22.28 15.09
N GLU A 128 2.47 22.83 14.67
CA GLU A 128 3.65 22.08 14.21
C GLU A 128 4.17 21.07 15.25
N ALA A 129 4.29 21.48 16.51
CA ALA A 129 4.79 20.61 17.56
C ALA A 129 3.92 19.35 17.76
N ILE A 130 2.59 19.51 17.70
CA ILE A 130 1.66 18.36 17.80
C ILE A 130 1.71 17.53 16.53
N ALA A 131 1.88 18.14 15.35
CA ALA A 131 2.02 17.40 14.09
C ALA A 131 3.27 16.51 14.09
N ILE A 132 4.43 17.04 14.53
CA ILE A 132 5.66 16.25 14.67
C ILE A 132 5.42 15.04 15.61
N LEU A 133 4.87 15.29 16.79
CA LEU A 133 4.59 14.21 17.77
C LEU A 133 3.53 13.23 17.27
N ALA A 134 2.55 13.68 16.49
CA ALA A 134 1.54 12.80 15.90
C ALA A 134 2.15 11.85 14.86
N GLY A 135 3.06 12.35 14.03
CA GLY A 135 3.84 11.53 13.10
C GLY A 135 4.70 10.51 13.83
N ASP A 136 5.47 10.92 14.84
CA ASP A 136 6.30 10.03 15.67
C ASP A 136 5.46 8.97 16.38
N GLY A 137 4.30 9.36 16.91
CA GLY A 137 3.35 8.47 17.56
C GLY A 137 2.79 7.42 16.61
N LEU A 138 2.40 7.82 15.38
CA LEU A 138 1.90 6.91 14.34
C LEU A 138 2.98 5.93 13.89
N LEU A 139 4.20 6.39 13.65
CA LEU A 139 5.34 5.54 13.29
C LEU A 139 5.63 4.51 14.38
N THR A 140 5.71 4.96 15.63
CA THR A 140 5.97 4.08 16.78
C THR A 140 4.85 3.06 16.96
N LEU A 141 3.58 3.50 16.84
CA LEU A 141 2.43 2.62 16.96
C LEU A 141 2.36 1.60 15.80
N ALA A 142 2.74 1.97 14.58
CA ALA A 142 2.83 1.04 13.46
C ALA A 142 3.77 -0.13 13.76
N LEU A 143 4.98 0.16 14.26
CA LEU A 143 5.97 -0.86 14.61
C LEU A 143 5.52 -1.72 15.80
N THR A 144 4.98 -1.11 16.85
CA THR A 144 4.51 -1.86 18.04
C THR A 144 3.27 -2.71 17.74
N THR A 145 2.42 -2.29 16.80
CA THR A 145 1.30 -3.09 16.31
C THR A 145 1.78 -4.44 15.72
N LEU A 146 2.85 -4.44 14.95
CA LEU A 146 3.39 -5.67 14.35
C LEU A 146 3.92 -6.68 15.39
N ALA A 147 4.21 -6.25 16.62
CA ALA A 147 4.59 -7.17 17.71
C ALA A 147 3.47 -8.18 18.07
N GLU A 148 2.21 -7.89 17.72
CA GLU A 148 1.07 -8.78 17.89
C GLU A 148 1.13 -10.04 16.99
N LEU A 149 2.00 -10.06 15.98
CA LEU A 149 2.15 -11.21 15.07
C LEU A 149 2.88 -12.41 15.72
N GLY A 150 3.29 -12.31 16.97
CA GLY A 150 3.91 -13.40 17.72
C GLY A 150 5.24 -13.82 17.12
N VAL A 151 5.36 -15.07 16.67
CA VAL A 151 6.62 -15.60 16.10
C VAL A 151 7.08 -14.88 14.84
N ASP A 152 6.18 -14.25 14.11
CA ASP A 152 6.47 -13.48 12.90
C ASP A 152 6.77 -12.00 13.18
N ALA A 153 6.63 -11.53 14.43
CA ALA A 153 6.77 -10.12 14.80
C ALA A 153 8.12 -9.53 14.40
N GLY A 154 9.22 -10.22 14.72
CA GLY A 154 10.57 -9.76 14.39
C GLY A 154 10.74 -9.54 12.90
N ARG A 155 10.29 -10.50 12.09
CA ARG A 155 10.35 -10.41 10.62
C ARG A 155 9.49 -9.27 10.08
N ALA A 156 8.27 -9.12 10.59
CA ALA A 156 7.35 -8.06 10.15
C ALA A 156 7.87 -6.66 10.50
N ILE A 157 8.37 -6.46 11.72
CA ILE A 157 8.98 -5.18 12.15
C ILE A 157 10.20 -4.85 11.31
N THR A 158 11.08 -5.83 11.05
CA THR A 158 12.26 -5.64 10.18
C THR A 158 11.83 -5.25 8.77
N THR A 159 10.87 -5.98 8.16
CA THR A 159 10.35 -5.67 6.83
C THR A 159 9.81 -4.24 6.75
N LEU A 160 8.94 -3.82 7.69
CA LEU A 160 8.40 -2.46 7.69
C LEU A 160 9.50 -1.42 7.89
N GLY A 161 10.41 -1.65 8.86
CA GLY A 161 11.52 -0.74 9.18
C GLY A 161 12.50 -0.56 8.02
N GLU A 162 12.89 -1.63 7.33
CA GLU A 162 13.78 -1.55 6.17
C GLU A 162 13.13 -0.82 5.00
N ARG A 163 11.85 -1.14 4.70
CA ARG A 163 11.11 -0.51 3.59
C ARG A 163 10.81 0.97 3.84
N SER A 164 10.54 1.36 5.09
CA SER A 164 10.31 2.77 5.45
C SER A 164 11.56 3.53 5.83
N GLY A 165 12.68 2.84 6.03
CA GLY A 165 13.91 3.37 6.59
C GLY A 165 14.75 4.22 5.65
N HIS A 166 15.94 4.59 6.14
CA HIS A 166 16.89 5.53 5.55
C HIS A 166 17.48 5.12 4.19
N LEU A 167 17.35 3.84 3.79
CA LEU A 167 17.82 3.35 2.48
C LEU A 167 16.69 3.28 1.44
N GLN A 168 15.43 3.36 1.87
CA GLN A 168 14.26 3.22 1.02
C GLN A 168 13.39 4.48 1.08
N LEU A 169 12.24 4.46 1.77
CA LEU A 169 11.26 5.55 1.74
C LEU A 169 11.87 6.89 2.16
N LEU A 170 12.59 6.96 3.29
CA LEU A 170 13.23 8.20 3.74
C LEU A 170 14.33 8.68 2.77
N ALA A 171 15.08 7.77 2.13
CA ALA A 171 16.00 8.15 1.07
C ALA A 171 15.26 8.73 -0.14
N GLY A 172 14.10 8.16 -0.50
CA GLY A 172 13.22 8.70 -1.55
C GLY A 172 12.78 10.12 -1.23
N GLN A 173 12.30 10.36 -0.02
CA GLN A 173 11.89 11.69 0.44
C GLN A 173 13.06 12.68 0.45
N ALA A 174 14.25 12.26 0.90
CA ALA A 174 15.44 13.12 0.86
C ALA A 174 15.85 13.51 -0.57
N ILE A 175 15.74 12.59 -1.53
CA ILE A 175 15.97 12.88 -2.96
C ILE A 175 14.93 13.86 -3.46
N ASP A 176 13.65 13.64 -3.14
CA ASP A 176 12.52 14.46 -3.57
C ASP A 176 12.68 15.93 -3.15
N LEU A 177 13.08 16.17 -1.90
CA LEU A 177 13.31 17.50 -1.35
C LEU A 177 14.59 18.19 -1.85
N SER A 178 15.61 17.42 -2.23
CA SER A 178 16.94 17.97 -2.55
C SER A 178 17.20 18.13 -4.05
N THR A 179 16.30 17.64 -4.92
CA THR A 179 16.52 17.56 -6.36
C THR A 179 15.42 18.27 -7.13
N ASP A 180 15.80 19.04 -8.14
CA ASP A 180 14.86 19.59 -9.12
C ASP A 180 14.39 18.46 -10.04
N LYS A 181 13.21 17.93 -9.77
CA LYS A 181 12.62 16.78 -10.47
C LYS A 181 12.50 17.03 -11.99
N THR A 182 12.35 18.27 -12.43
CA THR A 182 12.23 18.60 -13.85
C THR A 182 13.51 18.36 -14.64
N LYS A 183 14.64 18.19 -13.94
CA LYS A 183 15.96 17.94 -14.53
C LYS A 183 16.44 16.49 -14.36
N MET A 184 15.64 15.64 -13.71
CA MET A 184 16.03 14.25 -13.49
C MET A 184 15.97 13.45 -14.80
N ALA A 185 16.97 12.61 -15.03
CA ALA A 185 16.88 11.59 -16.05
C ALA A 185 15.79 10.57 -15.69
N PHE A 186 15.14 9.95 -16.67
CA PHE A 186 14.07 8.98 -16.43
C PHE A 186 14.48 7.84 -15.48
N ALA A 187 15.72 7.36 -15.57
CA ALA A 187 16.23 6.33 -14.66
C ALA A 187 16.33 6.80 -13.20
N GLU A 188 16.68 8.07 -12.96
CA GLU A 188 16.72 8.68 -11.61
C GLU A 188 15.30 8.85 -11.06
N LEU A 189 14.37 9.29 -11.91
CA LEU A 189 12.95 9.38 -11.56
C LEU A 189 12.38 8.01 -11.17
N THR A 190 12.70 6.96 -11.91
CA THR A 190 12.28 5.59 -11.57
C THR A 190 12.84 5.14 -10.21
N VAL A 191 14.08 5.52 -9.87
CA VAL A 191 14.66 5.24 -8.54
C VAL A 191 13.92 6.02 -7.44
N LEU A 192 13.57 7.27 -7.69
CA LEU A 192 12.76 8.08 -6.77
C LEU A 192 11.39 7.41 -6.52
N HIS A 193 10.67 7.02 -7.58
CA HIS A 193 9.38 6.32 -7.50
C HIS A 193 9.48 5.01 -6.71
N ALA A 194 10.52 4.20 -6.97
CA ALA A 194 10.76 2.96 -6.26
C ALA A 194 10.95 3.20 -4.76
N LYS A 195 11.71 4.23 -4.39
CA LYS A 195 12.02 4.54 -3.00
C LYS A 195 10.85 5.24 -2.28
N LYS A 196 10.34 6.35 -2.81
CA LYS A 196 9.31 7.16 -2.14
C LYS A 196 7.97 6.44 -2.10
N THR A 197 7.55 5.80 -3.19
CA THR A 197 6.23 5.19 -3.32
C THR A 197 6.29 3.65 -3.31
N GLY A 198 7.15 3.05 -4.12
CA GLY A 198 7.26 1.60 -4.28
C GLY A 198 7.58 0.87 -2.99
N ALA A 199 8.46 1.43 -2.16
CA ALA A 199 8.91 0.80 -0.92
C ALA A 199 7.76 0.48 0.05
N LEU A 200 6.79 1.38 0.20
CA LEU A 200 5.66 1.14 1.11
C LEU A 200 4.61 0.20 0.52
N PHE A 201 4.43 0.17 -0.80
CA PHE A 201 3.64 -0.88 -1.47
C PHE A 201 4.31 -2.25 -1.32
N ALA A 202 5.64 -2.31 -1.44
CA ALA A 202 6.41 -3.52 -1.19
C ALA A 202 6.23 -4.01 0.25
N ALA A 203 6.33 -3.10 1.24
CA ALA A 203 6.05 -3.43 2.64
C ALA A 203 4.63 -4.00 2.81
N ALA A 204 3.62 -3.38 2.22
CA ALA A 204 2.23 -3.80 2.32
C ALA A 204 2.02 -5.24 1.83
N ALA A 205 2.49 -5.55 0.63
CA ALA A 205 2.35 -6.89 0.06
C ALA A 205 3.20 -7.94 0.82
N GLU A 206 4.44 -7.60 1.19
CA GLU A 206 5.32 -8.51 1.94
C GLU A 206 4.77 -8.82 3.34
N LEU A 207 4.26 -7.81 4.05
CA LEU A 207 3.60 -7.96 5.34
C LEU A 207 2.30 -8.78 5.24
N GLY A 208 1.50 -8.58 4.20
CA GLY A 208 0.34 -9.41 3.91
C GLY A 208 0.70 -10.88 3.78
N ALA A 209 1.80 -11.18 3.07
CA ALA A 209 2.30 -12.55 2.93
C ALA A 209 2.81 -13.12 4.27
N ILE A 210 3.49 -12.31 5.09
CA ILE A 210 3.89 -12.70 6.45
C ILE A 210 2.65 -13.01 7.31
N ALA A 211 1.63 -12.17 7.27
CA ALA A 211 0.38 -12.39 8.00
C ALA A 211 -0.34 -13.67 7.57
N ALA A 212 -0.24 -14.04 6.29
CA ALA A 212 -0.76 -15.30 5.76
C ALA A 212 0.09 -16.53 6.14
N GLY A 213 1.24 -16.35 6.81
CA GLY A 213 2.15 -17.45 7.19
C GLY A 213 3.08 -17.92 6.06
N ALA A 214 3.31 -17.11 5.04
CA ALA A 214 4.15 -17.47 3.91
C ALA A 214 5.62 -17.62 4.30
N ALA A 215 6.30 -18.57 3.63
CA ALA A 215 7.74 -18.75 3.73
C ALA A 215 8.49 -17.46 3.29
N PRO A 216 9.71 -17.21 3.80
CA PRO A 216 10.46 -15.98 3.50
C PRO A 216 10.60 -15.66 2.01
N ALA A 217 10.90 -16.67 1.19
CA ALA A 217 11.06 -16.49 -0.26
C ALA A 217 9.75 -16.05 -0.95
N VAL A 218 8.61 -16.60 -0.51
CA VAL A 218 7.29 -16.24 -1.05
C VAL A 218 6.93 -14.81 -0.62
N ALA A 219 7.12 -14.45 0.66
CA ALA A 219 6.85 -13.10 1.12
C ALA A 219 7.71 -12.05 0.40
N HIS A 220 8.99 -12.35 0.18
CA HIS A 220 9.86 -11.49 -0.61
C HIS A 220 9.38 -11.34 -2.07
N ALA A 221 8.86 -12.41 -2.69
CA ALA A 221 8.26 -12.32 -4.03
C ALA A 221 7.05 -11.36 -4.04
N PHE A 222 6.20 -11.39 -3.01
CA PHE A 222 5.13 -10.41 -2.88
C PHE A 222 5.63 -8.99 -2.58
N GLY A 223 6.75 -8.83 -1.88
CA GLY A 223 7.47 -7.55 -1.78
C GLY A 223 7.85 -6.99 -3.15
N ASN A 224 8.35 -7.85 -4.05
CA ASN A 224 8.65 -7.47 -5.43
C ASN A 224 7.39 -7.14 -6.25
N TYR A 225 6.28 -7.85 -6.02
CA TYR A 225 4.97 -7.47 -6.57
C TYR A 225 4.57 -6.06 -6.14
N GLY A 226 4.63 -5.78 -4.83
CA GLY A 226 4.27 -4.47 -4.29
C GLY A 226 5.17 -3.36 -4.82
N MET A 227 6.48 -3.61 -4.98
CA MET A 227 7.42 -2.65 -5.58
C MET A 227 7.01 -2.30 -7.01
N ALA A 228 6.75 -3.31 -7.84
CA ALA A 228 6.32 -3.12 -9.22
C ALA A 228 4.99 -2.33 -9.28
N LEU A 229 4.04 -2.70 -8.45
CA LEU A 229 2.75 -2.03 -8.35
C LEU A 229 2.89 -0.55 -7.95
N GLY A 230 3.75 -0.25 -6.97
CA GLY A 230 3.97 1.10 -6.49
C GLY A 230 4.67 2.01 -7.50
N ILE A 231 5.62 1.49 -8.28
CA ILE A 231 6.25 2.22 -9.38
C ILE A 231 5.20 2.50 -10.47
N ALA A 232 4.43 1.48 -10.88
CA ALA A 232 3.37 1.64 -11.86
C ALA A 232 2.31 2.67 -11.42
N PHE A 233 1.95 2.64 -10.14
CA PHE A 233 1.00 3.59 -9.55
C PHE A 233 1.51 5.03 -9.63
N GLN A 234 2.81 5.26 -9.35
CA GLN A 234 3.38 6.60 -9.43
C GLN A 234 3.43 7.12 -10.86
N HIS A 235 3.77 6.29 -11.83
CA HIS A 235 3.69 6.69 -13.25
C HIS A 235 2.26 7.06 -13.68
N ALA A 236 1.24 6.45 -13.06
CA ALA A 236 -0.15 6.84 -13.28
C ALA A 236 -0.47 8.21 -12.70
N ASP A 237 -0.06 8.46 -11.45
CA ASP A 237 -0.25 9.74 -10.76
C ASP A 237 0.46 10.88 -11.52
N ASP A 238 1.75 10.72 -11.88
CA ASP A 238 2.53 11.73 -12.61
C ASP A 238 1.86 12.14 -13.94
N ARG A 239 1.27 11.16 -14.65
CA ARG A 239 0.54 11.44 -15.88
C ARG A 239 -0.74 12.22 -15.61
N ASP A 240 -1.51 11.86 -14.58
CA ASP A 240 -2.77 12.51 -14.26
C ASP A 240 -2.52 13.96 -13.76
N ASP A 241 -1.39 14.20 -13.09
CA ASP A 241 -0.92 15.51 -12.65
C ASP A 241 -0.18 16.30 -13.74
N GLN A 242 0.02 15.69 -14.93
CA GLN A 242 0.76 16.26 -16.07
C GLN A 242 2.21 16.61 -15.74
N GLU A 243 2.80 15.86 -14.81
CA GLU A 243 4.22 15.96 -14.47
C GLU A 243 5.09 15.19 -15.49
N PHE A 244 6.37 15.59 -15.63
CA PHE A 244 7.39 14.90 -16.44
C PHE A 244 7.01 14.62 -17.89
N THR A 245 6.37 15.59 -18.56
CA THR A 245 5.87 15.47 -19.94
C THR A 245 6.93 15.06 -20.96
N ASP A 246 8.20 15.37 -20.71
CA ASP A 246 9.33 15.01 -21.59
C ASP A 246 9.63 13.49 -21.60
N HIS A 247 9.14 12.73 -20.61
CA HIS A 247 9.37 11.29 -20.48
C HIS A 247 8.16 10.43 -20.81
N THR A 248 7.08 10.99 -21.35
CA THR A 248 5.76 10.34 -21.49
C THR A 248 5.82 8.94 -22.12
N ALA A 249 6.57 8.75 -23.21
CA ALA A 249 6.65 7.43 -23.87
C ALA A 249 7.41 6.40 -23.03
N ALA A 250 8.55 6.79 -22.43
CA ALA A 250 9.33 5.92 -21.57
C ALA A 250 8.58 5.58 -20.27
N ALA A 251 7.88 6.55 -19.69
CA ALA A 251 7.06 6.38 -18.50
C ALA A 251 5.88 5.43 -18.77
N THR A 252 5.18 5.59 -19.90
CA THR A 252 4.09 4.69 -20.29
C THR A 252 4.58 3.25 -20.47
N GLN A 253 5.72 3.05 -21.13
CA GLN A 253 6.28 1.71 -21.32
C GLN A 253 6.70 1.10 -19.97
N ALA A 254 7.41 1.84 -19.12
CA ALA A 254 7.80 1.37 -17.79
C ALA A 254 6.58 1.03 -16.92
N TRP A 255 5.52 1.84 -16.98
CA TRP A 255 4.27 1.55 -16.31
C TRP A 255 3.66 0.20 -16.74
N ILE A 256 3.58 -0.05 -18.05
CA ILE A 256 3.11 -1.32 -18.60
C ILE A 256 4.00 -2.48 -18.10
N ASP A 257 5.33 -2.34 -18.22
CA ASP A 257 6.30 -3.37 -17.84
C ASP A 257 6.20 -3.72 -16.35
N GLU A 258 6.01 -2.74 -15.48
CA GLU A 258 5.83 -2.96 -14.06
C GLU A 258 4.50 -3.67 -13.74
N CYS A 259 3.40 -3.32 -14.41
CA CYS A 259 2.14 -4.05 -14.27
C CYS A 259 2.27 -5.51 -14.75
N VAL A 260 2.94 -5.77 -15.86
CA VAL A 260 3.22 -7.13 -16.36
C VAL A 260 4.06 -7.91 -15.37
N ARG A 261 5.10 -7.28 -14.79
CA ARG A 261 5.94 -7.89 -13.76
C ARG A 261 5.13 -8.26 -12.52
N ALA A 262 4.28 -7.34 -12.04
CA ALA A 262 3.41 -7.59 -10.90
C ALA A 262 2.46 -8.77 -11.15
N ILE A 263 1.74 -8.78 -12.28
CA ILE A 263 0.83 -9.86 -12.66
C ILE A 263 1.55 -11.20 -12.77
N THR A 264 2.75 -11.23 -13.37
CA THR A 264 3.56 -12.45 -13.51
C THR A 264 3.92 -13.05 -12.14
N ILE A 265 4.28 -12.20 -11.16
CA ILE A 265 4.59 -12.65 -9.80
C ILE A 265 3.36 -13.26 -9.15
N VAL A 266 2.22 -12.58 -9.23
CA VAL A 266 0.98 -13.05 -8.62
C VAL A 266 0.50 -14.37 -9.22
N ARG A 267 0.48 -14.49 -10.55
CA ARG A 267 0.09 -15.74 -11.23
C ARG A 267 0.93 -16.93 -10.77
N ARG A 268 2.25 -16.73 -10.64
CA ARG A 268 3.18 -17.79 -10.20
C ARG A 268 2.93 -18.27 -8.78
N HIS A 269 2.48 -17.41 -7.87
CA HIS A 269 2.41 -17.71 -6.44
C HIS A 269 0.99 -17.84 -5.88
N ALA A 270 0.01 -17.27 -6.53
CA ALA A 270 -1.39 -17.21 -6.06
C ALA A 270 -2.42 -17.60 -7.15
N GLY A 271 -1.96 -17.93 -8.35
CA GLY A 271 -2.84 -18.25 -9.48
C GLY A 271 -3.41 -17.02 -10.17
N ALA A 272 -4.08 -17.28 -11.32
CA ALA A 272 -4.75 -16.25 -12.09
C ALA A 272 -6.06 -15.80 -11.39
N ASP A 273 -6.59 -14.66 -11.85
CA ASP A 273 -7.86 -14.06 -11.42
C ASP A 273 -7.94 -13.65 -9.93
N SER A 274 -6.79 -13.58 -9.24
CA SER A 274 -6.74 -13.07 -7.87
C SER A 274 -7.04 -11.57 -7.80
N VAL A 275 -7.51 -11.10 -6.63
CA VAL A 275 -7.72 -9.65 -6.41
C VAL A 275 -6.45 -8.85 -6.66
N LEU A 276 -5.27 -9.40 -6.35
CA LEU A 276 -3.99 -8.73 -6.62
C LEU A 276 -3.71 -8.58 -8.12
N GLU A 277 -4.03 -9.60 -8.93
CA GLU A 277 -3.94 -9.49 -10.37
C GLU A 277 -4.89 -8.41 -10.90
N GLN A 278 -6.13 -8.38 -10.40
CA GLN A 278 -7.10 -7.36 -10.75
C GLN A 278 -6.65 -5.94 -10.36
N VAL A 279 -5.96 -5.75 -9.22
CA VAL A 279 -5.37 -4.45 -8.82
C VAL A 279 -4.32 -4.01 -9.84
N ALA A 280 -3.38 -4.88 -10.20
CA ALA A 280 -2.34 -4.56 -11.18
C ALA A 280 -2.93 -4.31 -12.57
N ALA A 281 -3.92 -5.13 -12.98
CA ALA A 281 -4.62 -4.94 -14.24
C ALA A 281 -5.43 -3.64 -14.28
N TRP A 282 -6.06 -3.25 -13.18
CA TRP A 282 -6.79 -1.99 -13.07
C TRP A 282 -5.87 -0.77 -13.19
N ILE A 283 -4.69 -0.81 -12.58
CA ILE A 283 -3.66 0.24 -12.75
C ILE A 283 -3.16 0.25 -14.19
N GLY A 284 -2.83 -0.90 -14.75
CA GLY A 284 -2.31 -1.04 -16.11
C GLY A 284 -3.31 -0.59 -17.19
N ALA A 285 -4.61 -0.85 -16.98
CA ALA A 285 -5.66 -0.44 -17.93
C ALA A 285 -5.75 1.08 -18.14
N GLN A 286 -5.17 1.87 -17.27
CA GLN A 286 -5.12 3.32 -17.40
C GLN A 286 -3.98 3.78 -18.32
N SER A 287 -3.00 2.92 -18.64
CA SER A 287 -1.81 3.27 -19.45
C SER A 287 -2.08 3.33 -20.95
N SER A 288 -3.13 2.69 -21.44
CA SER A 288 -3.38 2.48 -22.87
C SER A 288 -4.86 2.29 -23.18
N THR A 289 -5.21 2.08 -24.47
CA THR A 289 -6.60 1.74 -24.82
C THR A 289 -6.99 0.36 -24.27
N PRO A 290 -8.29 0.09 -24.04
CA PRO A 290 -8.75 -1.22 -23.56
C PRO A 290 -8.26 -2.38 -24.41
N GLU A 291 -8.26 -2.24 -25.74
CA GLU A 291 -7.82 -3.28 -26.69
C GLU A 291 -6.33 -3.56 -26.57
N ALA A 292 -5.50 -2.51 -26.49
CA ALA A 292 -4.05 -2.63 -26.30
C ALA A 292 -3.72 -3.29 -24.97
N TRP A 293 -4.43 -2.92 -23.88
CA TRP A 293 -4.23 -3.54 -22.57
C TRP A 293 -4.65 -5.01 -22.55
N GLN A 294 -5.75 -5.38 -23.21
CA GLN A 294 -6.16 -6.79 -23.34
C GLN A 294 -5.11 -7.62 -24.10
N ALA A 295 -4.48 -7.06 -25.14
CA ALA A 295 -3.38 -7.73 -25.82
C ALA A 295 -2.17 -7.96 -24.91
N VAL A 296 -1.83 -6.98 -24.06
CA VAL A 296 -0.79 -7.13 -23.03
C VAL A 296 -1.13 -8.25 -22.05
N LEU A 297 -2.35 -8.26 -21.48
CA LEU A 297 -2.81 -9.30 -20.55
C LEU A 297 -2.77 -10.71 -21.19
N GLY A 298 -3.16 -10.83 -22.45
CA GLY A 298 -3.12 -12.09 -23.20
C GLY A 298 -1.70 -12.61 -23.49
N SER A 299 -0.68 -11.74 -23.43
CA SER A 299 0.72 -12.12 -23.60
C SER A 299 1.39 -12.64 -22.33
N ILE A 300 0.79 -12.39 -21.16
CA ILE A 300 1.35 -12.84 -19.87
C ILE A 300 1.07 -14.33 -19.69
N PRO A 301 2.09 -15.18 -19.48
CA PRO A 301 1.89 -16.60 -19.32
C PRO A 301 0.88 -16.93 -18.19
N ALA A 302 0.04 -17.92 -18.44
CA ALA A 302 -0.67 -18.60 -17.37
C ALA A 302 0.37 -19.29 -16.47
N ALA A 303 0.13 -19.32 -15.16
CA ALA A 303 1.06 -19.89 -14.17
C ALA A 303 1.32 -21.37 -14.39
#